data_c2ef6693fa520e67174967db50213163
#
_entry.id   c2ef6693fa520e67174967db50213163
#
_cell.length_a   1.000
_cell.length_b   1.000
_cell.length_c   1.000
_cell.angle_alpha   90.00
_cell.angle_beta   90.00
_cell.angle_gamma   90.00
#
_symmetry.space_group_name_H-M   'P 1'
#
loop_
_entity.id
_entity.type
_entity.pdbx_description
1 polymer ?
#
loop_
_entity_poly.entity_id
_entity_poly.type
_entity_poly.pdbx_seq_one_letter_code
_entity_poly.pdbx_strand_id
1 'polypeptide(L)'
;GHGDMRRILTLLLFTTICSGAQGQRLNPGDYIYPIRGVAGLYSANFGEMRPGHFHGGIDIKTDGGEGKPLVAVADGYVSRVSVSPSGYGRAIYLTLGNGTTAVYGHLQRFRGDIEKHVRDERFRRRANSVDLWFGPGAWPVAQGDTIGFSGNSGSSLGPHLHFELRDTPTQRLYNVVREGVVRPDDDLPPRIMRIHYI
;
A
#
# COMPACT_ATOMS: atom_id res chain seq x y z
N GLY A 1 -50.57 31.21 -49.85
CA GLY A 1 -50.28 31.13 -48.43
C GLY A 1 -48.83 30.66 -48.23
N HIS A 2 -47.95 31.58 -47.85
CA HIS A 2 -46.55 31.26 -47.51
C HIS A 2 -46.53 30.95 -46.03
N GLY A 3 -46.23 29.68 -45.67
CA GLY A 3 -45.99 29.27 -44.31
C GLY A 3 -44.51 29.41 -43.95
N ASP A 4 -44.24 30.32 -43.06
CA ASP A 4 -42.91 30.63 -42.54
C ASP A 4 -42.54 29.60 -41.45
N MET A 5 -41.60 28.71 -41.74
CA MET A 5 -41.16 27.63 -40.88
C MET A 5 -39.94 28.09 -40.09
N ARG A 6 -40.17 28.76 -38.94
CA ARG A 6 -39.09 29.13 -38.01
C ARG A 6 -38.41 27.88 -37.41
N ARG A 7 -37.21 27.58 -37.87
CA ARG A 7 -36.33 26.61 -37.26
C ARG A 7 -35.80 27.16 -35.95
N ILE A 8 -36.30 26.62 -34.83
CA ILE A 8 -35.74 26.88 -33.51
C ILE A 8 -34.47 26.01 -33.37
N LEU A 9 -33.31 26.65 -33.43
CA LEU A 9 -32.01 26.02 -33.19
C LEU A 9 -31.81 25.98 -31.68
N THR A 10 -32.07 24.84 -31.04
CA THR A 10 -31.80 24.61 -29.63
C THR A 10 -30.32 24.35 -29.46
N LEU A 11 -29.57 25.38 -28.99
CA LEU A 11 -28.16 25.27 -28.66
C LEU A 11 -28.01 24.55 -27.30
N LEU A 12 -27.70 23.26 -27.33
CA LEU A 12 -27.34 22.47 -26.15
C LEU A 12 -25.96 22.89 -25.72
N LEU A 13 -25.89 23.73 -24.67
CA LEU A 13 -24.63 24.10 -24.00
C LEU A 13 -24.16 22.89 -23.15
N PHE A 14 -23.22 22.10 -23.66
CA PHE A 14 -22.50 21.12 -22.86
C PHE A 14 -21.54 21.86 -21.94
N THR A 15 -21.96 22.14 -20.70
CA THR A 15 -21.04 22.52 -19.63
C THR A 15 -20.28 21.29 -19.19
N THR A 16 -19.07 21.14 -19.71
CA THR A 16 -18.11 20.17 -19.19
C THR A 16 -17.71 20.66 -17.79
N ILE A 17 -18.34 20.08 -16.75
CA ILE A 17 -17.88 20.23 -15.38
C ILE A 17 -16.55 19.48 -15.31
N CYS A 18 -15.45 20.22 -15.40
CA CYS A 18 -14.14 19.72 -15.09
C CYS A 18 -14.11 19.51 -13.56
N SER A 19 -14.61 18.36 -13.10
CA SER A 19 -14.41 17.92 -11.73
C SER A 19 -12.91 17.70 -11.58
N GLY A 20 -12.21 18.70 -11.08
CA GLY A 20 -10.83 18.55 -10.65
C GLY A 20 -10.80 17.35 -9.70
N ALA A 21 -10.07 16.30 -10.05
CA ALA A 21 -9.85 15.15 -9.20
C ALA A 21 -9.13 15.61 -7.91
N GLN A 22 -9.90 16.11 -6.97
CA GLN A 22 -9.40 16.32 -5.60
C GLN A 22 -9.17 14.91 -5.08
N GLY A 23 -7.89 14.57 -4.84
CA GLY A 23 -7.53 13.30 -4.28
C GLY A 23 -8.35 13.02 -3.03
N GLN A 24 -8.91 11.82 -2.95
CA GLN A 24 -9.69 11.37 -1.81
C GLN A 24 -8.87 11.63 -0.52
N ARG A 25 -9.43 12.37 0.43
CA ARG A 25 -8.85 12.49 1.77
C ARG A 25 -9.07 11.15 2.49
N LEU A 26 -8.00 10.62 3.07
CA LEU A 26 -8.10 9.43 3.91
C LEU A 26 -8.75 9.82 5.25
N ASN A 27 -9.61 8.92 5.77
CA ASN A 27 -10.05 9.00 7.15
C ASN A 27 -9.14 8.07 7.98
N PRO A 28 -8.29 8.60 8.86
CA PRO A 28 -7.38 7.79 9.68
C PRO A 28 -8.09 6.72 10.51
N GLY A 29 -9.32 6.99 10.93
CA GLY A 29 -10.14 6.05 11.72
C GLY A 29 -10.56 4.78 10.99
N ASP A 30 -10.41 4.73 9.66
CA ASP A 30 -10.71 3.53 8.87
C ASP A 30 -9.60 2.48 8.94
N TYR A 31 -8.46 2.81 9.54
CA TYR A 31 -7.27 1.96 9.50
C TYR A 31 -6.75 1.63 10.89
N ILE A 32 -6.15 0.45 11.03
CA ILE A 32 -5.35 0.06 12.18
C ILE A 32 -3.86 -0.03 11.80
N TYR A 33 -3.00 -0.12 12.80
CA TYR A 33 -1.57 -0.27 12.59
C TYR A 33 -1.25 -1.59 11.86
N PRO A 34 -0.36 -1.61 10.81
CA PRO A 34 -0.23 -2.76 9.89
C PRO A 34 0.52 -3.96 10.45
N ILE A 35 1.16 -3.84 11.62
CA ILE A 35 2.00 -4.87 12.22
C ILE A 35 1.80 -4.89 13.73
N ARG A 36 1.88 -6.08 14.35
CA ARG A 36 1.74 -6.27 15.80
C ARG A 36 3.08 -6.57 16.47
N GLY A 37 3.18 -6.18 17.76
CA GLY A 37 4.32 -6.54 18.60
C GLY A 37 5.62 -5.83 18.23
N VAL A 38 5.55 -4.56 17.84
CA VAL A 38 6.68 -3.67 17.56
C VAL A 38 6.48 -2.33 18.25
N ALA A 39 7.58 -1.60 18.47
CA ALA A 39 7.57 -0.29 19.14
C ALA A 39 7.09 0.89 18.25
N GLY A 40 6.64 0.64 17.02
CA GLY A 40 6.13 1.70 16.12
C GLY A 40 7.18 2.67 15.59
N LEU A 41 8.47 2.33 15.68
CA LEU A 41 9.57 3.14 15.17
C LEU A 41 9.79 2.92 13.67
N TYR A 42 10.20 3.97 12.94
CA TYR A 42 10.51 3.90 11.52
C TYR A 42 12.02 3.86 11.28
N SER A 43 12.44 3.14 10.24
CA SER A 43 13.80 3.18 9.71
C SER A 43 13.91 4.05 8.46
N ALA A 44 12.78 4.29 7.77
CA ALA A 44 12.71 5.19 6.63
C ALA A 44 11.31 5.80 6.46
N ASN A 45 11.28 7.03 5.95
CA ASN A 45 10.06 7.80 5.77
C ASN A 45 9.62 7.85 4.30
N PHE A 46 8.35 8.23 4.09
CA PHE A 46 7.80 8.51 2.77
C PHE A 46 8.58 9.63 2.07
N GLY A 47 8.92 9.42 0.79
CA GLY A 47 9.58 10.41 -0.04
C GLY A 47 11.08 10.52 0.16
N GLU A 48 11.72 9.69 0.98
CA GLU A 48 13.17 9.64 1.07
C GLU A 48 13.79 9.28 -0.28
N MET A 49 14.90 9.96 -0.63
CA MET A 49 15.61 9.71 -1.87
C MET A 49 16.32 8.36 -1.81
N ARG A 50 16.09 7.53 -2.82
CA ARG A 50 16.76 6.25 -3.05
C ARG A 50 17.48 6.30 -4.40
N PRO A 51 18.46 5.44 -4.68
CA PRO A 51 19.05 5.35 -6.01
C PRO A 51 17.97 5.07 -7.07
N GLY A 52 17.67 6.08 -7.91
CA GLY A 52 16.73 5.98 -9.02
C GLY A 52 15.24 6.17 -8.73
N HIS A 53 14.82 6.34 -7.48
CA HIS A 53 13.41 6.59 -7.13
C HIS A 53 13.27 7.20 -5.73
N PHE A 54 12.06 7.69 -5.43
CA PHE A 54 11.70 8.07 -4.07
C PHE A 54 11.05 6.89 -3.33
N HIS A 55 11.24 6.82 -2.01
CA HIS A 55 10.61 5.83 -1.15
C HIS A 55 9.09 6.00 -1.15
N GLY A 56 8.36 5.00 -1.65
CA GLY A 56 6.90 5.06 -1.87
C GLY A 56 6.05 4.81 -0.63
N GLY A 57 6.66 4.43 0.49
CA GLY A 57 5.99 4.08 1.73
C GLY A 57 6.75 4.52 2.96
N ILE A 58 6.57 3.76 4.03
CA ILE A 58 7.36 3.85 5.26
C ILE A 58 7.96 2.48 5.56
N ASP A 59 9.12 2.48 6.20
CA ASP A 59 9.76 1.25 6.68
C ASP A 59 9.64 1.18 8.20
N ILE A 60 8.83 0.24 8.69
CA ILE A 60 8.56 0.05 10.12
C ILE A 60 9.54 -0.97 10.68
N LYS A 61 10.29 -0.59 11.73
CA LYS A 61 11.25 -1.47 12.42
C LYS A 61 10.53 -2.66 13.07
N THR A 62 11.18 -3.82 12.99
CA THR A 62 10.69 -5.06 13.60
C THR A 62 11.61 -5.56 14.74
N ASP A 63 12.25 -4.61 15.44
CA ASP A 63 13.17 -4.87 16.55
C ASP A 63 14.36 -5.77 16.15
N GLY A 64 14.79 -5.68 14.89
CA GLY A 64 15.88 -6.48 14.34
C GLY A 64 15.53 -7.93 14.03
N GLY A 65 14.26 -8.35 14.19
CA GLY A 65 13.79 -9.71 13.98
C GLY A 65 12.77 -9.85 12.85
N GLU A 66 12.65 -11.05 12.32
CA GLU A 66 11.60 -11.43 11.38
C GLU A 66 10.42 -12.10 12.11
N GLY A 67 9.30 -12.32 11.42
CA GLY A 67 8.19 -13.14 11.90
C GLY A 67 7.14 -12.39 12.73
N LYS A 68 7.18 -11.05 12.79
CA LYS A 68 6.12 -10.26 13.44
C LYS A 68 4.84 -10.35 12.62
N PRO A 69 3.66 -10.55 13.24
CA PRO A 69 2.38 -10.65 12.52
C PRO A 69 2.03 -9.35 11.80
N LEU A 70 1.78 -9.45 10.49
CA LEU A 70 1.23 -8.39 9.66
C LEU A 70 -0.28 -8.56 9.58
N VAL A 71 -1.01 -7.47 9.76
CA VAL A 71 -2.48 -7.50 9.80
C VAL A 71 -3.09 -6.62 8.72
N ALA A 72 -4.27 -7.02 8.23
CA ALA A 72 -5.07 -6.19 7.33
C ALA A 72 -5.45 -4.88 8.03
N VAL A 73 -5.06 -3.74 7.45
CA VAL A 73 -5.30 -2.42 8.06
C VAL A 73 -6.77 -2.00 8.02
N ALA A 74 -7.57 -2.59 7.13
CA ALA A 74 -9.02 -2.40 6.98
C ALA A 74 -9.62 -3.61 6.28
N ASP A 75 -10.95 -3.70 6.23
CA ASP A 75 -11.68 -4.73 5.50
C ASP A 75 -11.41 -4.65 4.00
N GLY A 76 -11.29 -5.81 3.35
CA GLY A 76 -11.03 -5.88 1.92
C GLY A 76 -10.77 -7.30 1.44
N TYR A 77 -9.91 -7.44 0.45
CA TYR A 77 -9.48 -8.74 -0.07
C TYR A 77 -8.04 -8.68 -0.59
N VAL A 78 -7.37 -9.83 -0.60
CA VAL A 78 -6.04 -9.93 -1.23
C VAL A 78 -6.21 -9.86 -2.74
N SER A 79 -5.76 -8.76 -3.34
CA SER A 79 -5.87 -8.52 -4.78
C SER A 79 -4.63 -8.94 -5.56
N ARG A 80 -3.47 -9.00 -4.91
CA ARG A 80 -2.22 -9.41 -5.54
C ARG A 80 -1.25 -9.99 -4.52
N VAL A 81 -0.51 -11.00 -4.95
CA VAL A 81 0.65 -11.55 -4.21
C VAL A 81 1.81 -11.68 -5.17
N SER A 82 2.98 -11.17 -4.81
CA SER A 82 4.18 -11.30 -5.61
C SER A 82 5.34 -11.88 -4.82
N VAL A 83 6.19 -12.64 -5.52
CA VAL A 83 7.47 -13.13 -5.01
C VAL A 83 8.53 -12.82 -6.06
N SER A 84 9.56 -12.09 -5.65
CA SER A 84 10.70 -11.70 -6.48
C SER A 84 12.00 -11.78 -5.67
N PRO A 85 13.15 -12.04 -6.29
CA PRO A 85 14.45 -11.96 -5.61
C PRO A 85 14.88 -10.52 -5.32
N SER A 86 14.23 -9.51 -5.92
CA SER A 86 14.53 -8.09 -5.78
C SER A 86 13.29 -7.24 -5.50
N GLY A 87 13.47 -5.94 -5.33
CA GLY A 87 12.38 -5.00 -5.02
C GLY A 87 11.71 -5.36 -3.70
N TYR A 88 10.40 -5.42 -3.67
CA TYR A 88 9.62 -5.78 -2.46
C TYR A 88 9.83 -7.24 -1.98
N GLY A 89 10.52 -8.08 -2.75
CA GLY A 89 10.68 -9.48 -2.39
C GLY A 89 9.35 -10.23 -2.39
N ARG A 90 8.91 -10.68 -1.24
CA ARG A 90 7.57 -11.22 -1.01
C ARG A 90 6.65 -10.08 -0.60
N ALA A 91 5.64 -9.81 -1.41
CA ALA A 91 4.70 -8.72 -1.16
C ALA A 91 3.25 -9.17 -1.29
N ILE A 92 2.38 -8.59 -0.46
CA ILE A 92 0.94 -8.79 -0.51
C ILE A 92 0.24 -7.44 -0.65
N TYR A 93 -0.77 -7.40 -1.49
CA TYR A 93 -1.58 -6.22 -1.80
C TYR A 93 -3.01 -6.49 -1.40
N LEU A 94 -3.59 -5.61 -0.61
CA LEU A 94 -4.98 -5.66 -0.23
C LEU A 94 -5.75 -4.52 -0.91
N THR A 95 -6.75 -4.84 -1.70
CA THR A 95 -7.73 -3.84 -2.13
C THR A 95 -8.78 -3.70 -1.04
N LEU A 96 -8.87 -2.50 -0.47
CA LEU A 96 -9.70 -2.20 0.68
C LEU A 96 -11.06 -1.62 0.26
N GLY A 97 -12.07 -1.82 1.09
CA GLY A 97 -13.44 -1.37 0.82
C GLY A 97 -13.61 0.15 0.73
N ASN A 98 -12.65 0.91 1.24
CA ASN A 98 -12.64 2.38 1.21
C ASN A 98 -11.94 2.99 -0.02
N GLY A 99 -11.66 2.19 -1.06
CA GLY A 99 -11.08 2.66 -2.33
C GLY A 99 -9.56 2.80 -2.32
N THR A 100 -8.88 2.29 -1.29
CA THR A 100 -7.41 2.27 -1.22
C THR A 100 -6.84 0.87 -1.39
N THR A 101 -5.55 0.80 -1.72
CA THR A 101 -4.78 -0.43 -1.77
C THR A 101 -3.62 -0.35 -0.78
N ALA A 102 -3.58 -1.29 0.16
CA ALA A 102 -2.46 -1.43 1.08
C ALA A 102 -1.42 -2.42 0.53
N VAL A 103 -0.15 -2.05 0.60
CA VAL A 103 0.98 -2.88 0.14
C VAL A 103 1.89 -3.17 1.32
N TYR A 104 2.20 -4.44 1.50
CA TYR A 104 3.14 -4.92 2.52
C TYR A 104 4.30 -5.61 1.80
N GLY A 105 5.51 -5.10 1.99
CA GLY A 105 6.74 -5.61 1.37
C GLY A 105 7.69 -6.28 2.34
N HIS A 106 8.65 -7.00 1.78
CA HIS A 106 9.74 -7.70 2.45
C HIS A 106 9.32 -8.83 3.40
N LEU A 107 8.15 -9.46 3.14
CA LEU A 107 7.62 -10.52 3.99
C LEU A 107 8.57 -11.72 4.08
N GLN A 108 8.57 -12.39 5.24
CA GLN A 108 9.14 -13.71 5.43
C GLN A 108 8.26 -14.78 4.79
N ARG A 109 6.96 -14.72 5.08
CA ARG A 109 5.94 -15.64 4.56
C ARG A 109 4.54 -15.00 4.60
N PHE A 110 3.65 -15.52 3.79
CA PHE A 110 2.23 -15.17 3.84
C PHE A 110 1.50 -16.01 4.90
N ARG A 111 0.21 -15.72 5.17
CA ARG A 111 -0.61 -16.64 5.98
C ARG A 111 -0.75 -18.00 5.28
N GLY A 112 -1.06 -19.05 6.01
CA GLY A 112 -0.85 -20.44 5.59
C GLY A 112 -1.53 -20.88 4.30
N ASP A 113 -2.77 -20.45 4.06
CA ASP A 113 -3.54 -20.73 2.83
C ASP A 113 -2.93 -20.06 1.59
N ILE A 114 -2.59 -18.78 1.71
CA ILE A 114 -1.92 -18.02 0.66
C ILE A 114 -0.51 -18.58 0.40
N GLU A 115 0.24 -18.86 1.46
CA GLU A 115 1.58 -19.45 1.35
C GLU A 115 1.56 -20.77 0.59
N LYS A 116 0.57 -21.64 0.89
CA LYS A 116 0.39 -22.89 0.18
C LYS A 116 0.13 -22.65 -1.31
N HIS A 117 -0.80 -21.75 -1.63
CA HIS A 117 -1.14 -21.44 -3.02
C HIS A 117 0.05 -20.88 -3.81
N VAL A 118 0.79 -19.93 -3.22
CA VAL A 118 2.01 -19.36 -3.83
C VAL A 118 3.06 -20.41 -4.09
N ARG A 119 3.29 -21.31 -3.13
CA ARG A 119 4.24 -22.42 -3.29
C ARG A 119 3.82 -23.36 -4.41
N ASP A 120 2.55 -23.76 -4.45
CA ASP A 120 2.02 -24.67 -5.47
C ASP A 120 2.11 -24.04 -6.87
N GLU A 121 1.82 -22.72 -7.01
CA GLU A 121 1.97 -21.98 -8.28
C GLU A 121 3.43 -21.88 -8.72
N ARG A 122 4.36 -21.61 -7.82
CA ARG A 122 5.79 -21.57 -8.13
C ARG A 122 6.29 -22.94 -8.60
N PHE A 123 5.85 -24.01 -7.94
CA PHE A 123 6.18 -25.38 -8.32
C PHE A 123 5.60 -25.74 -9.69
N ARG A 124 4.31 -25.45 -9.91
CA ARG A 124 3.63 -25.71 -11.19
C ARG A 124 4.31 -24.97 -12.36
N ARG A 125 4.69 -23.72 -12.15
CA ARG A 125 5.37 -22.87 -13.15
C ARG A 125 6.86 -23.13 -13.26
N ARG A 126 7.44 -23.90 -12.37
CA ARG A 126 8.89 -24.12 -12.22
C ARG A 126 9.64 -22.77 -12.14
N ALA A 127 9.11 -21.83 -11.38
CA ALA A 127 9.61 -20.46 -11.31
C ALA A 127 9.94 -20.06 -9.87
N ASN A 128 11.03 -19.33 -9.69
CA ASN A 128 11.40 -18.73 -8.41
C ASN A 128 10.61 -17.46 -8.12
N SER A 129 10.08 -16.80 -9.15
CA SER A 129 9.25 -15.60 -9.05
C SER A 129 7.84 -15.88 -9.54
N VAL A 130 6.85 -15.26 -8.89
CA VAL A 130 5.45 -15.27 -9.33
C VAL A 130 4.81 -13.93 -9.06
N ASP A 131 3.83 -13.59 -9.89
CA ASP A 131 2.95 -12.44 -9.70
C ASP A 131 1.51 -12.93 -9.95
N LEU A 132 0.73 -12.98 -8.87
CA LEU A 132 -0.59 -13.59 -8.84
C LEU A 132 -1.63 -12.53 -8.51
N TRP A 133 -2.64 -12.41 -9.37
CA TRP A 133 -3.73 -11.46 -9.23
C TRP A 133 -5.04 -12.18 -8.93
N PHE A 134 -5.84 -11.57 -8.04
CA PHE A 134 -7.09 -12.14 -7.56
C PHE A 134 -8.21 -11.13 -7.65
N GLY A 135 -9.42 -11.61 -7.94
CA GLY A 135 -10.63 -10.81 -7.91
C GLY A 135 -11.25 -10.70 -6.51
N PRO A 136 -12.24 -9.82 -6.34
CA PRO A 136 -13.04 -9.73 -5.11
C PRO A 136 -13.62 -11.10 -4.75
N GLY A 137 -13.54 -11.47 -3.47
CA GLY A 137 -14.08 -12.74 -2.96
C GLY A 137 -13.11 -13.93 -3.02
N ALA A 138 -11.98 -13.85 -3.71
CA ALA A 138 -11.00 -14.95 -3.72
C ALA A 138 -10.40 -15.17 -2.31
N TRP A 139 -9.96 -14.12 -1.66
CA TRP A 139 -9.42 -14.13 -0.29
C TRP A 139 -9.84 -12.88 0.48
N PRO A 140 -11.05 -12.87 1.02
CA PRO A 140 -11.51 -11.77 1.85
C PRO A 140 -10.71 -11.70 3.14
N VAL A 141 -10.52 -10.49 3.64
CA VAL A 141 -9.87 -10.20 4.92
C VAL A 141 -10.70 -9.19 5.70
N ALA A 142 -10.85 -9.44 6.99
CA ALA A 142 -11.37 -8.45 7.93
C ALA A 142 -10.22 -7.63 8.52
N GLN A 143 -10.50 -6.41 8.94
CA GLN A 143 -9.55 -5.58 9.67
C GLN A 143 -8.98 -6.36 10.87
N GLY A 144 -7.66 -6.41 10.98
CA GLY A 144 -6.96 -7.13 12.05
C GLY A 144 -6.64 -8.60 11.74
N ASP A 145 -7.15 -9.17 10.64
CA ASP A 145 -6.75 -10.51 10.20
C ASP A 145 -5.27 -10.59 9.91
N THR A 146 -4.61 -11.64 10.39
CA THR A 146 -3.20 -11.89 10.02
C THR A 146 -3.11 -12.30 8.56
N ILE A 147 -2.33 -11.55 7.78
CA ILE A 147 -2.13 -11.76 6.34
C ILE A 147 -0.76 -12.34 5.99
N GLY A 148 0.20 -12.22 6.91
CA GLY A 148 1.57 -12.68 6.73
C GLY A 148 2.45 -12.30 7.90
N PHE A 149 3.76 -12.40 7.69
CA PHE A 149 4.76 -12.16 8.73
C PHE A 149 5.93 -11.35 8.16
N SER A 150 6.41 -10.39 8.94
CA SER A 150 7.53 -9.53 8.56
C SER A 150 8.80 -10.33 8.28
N GLY A 151 9.66 -9.81 7.41
CA GLY A 151 10.86 -10.49 6.99
C GLY A 151 11.95 -9.54 6.50
N ASN A 152 12.77 -10.07 5.58
CA ASN A 152 13.91 -9.38 5.00
C ASN A 152 14.12 -9.82 3.54
N SER A 153 13.03 -10.13 2.80
CA SER A 153 13.10 -10.61 1.42
C SER A 153 13.26 -9.48 0.41
N GLY A 154 13.76 -9.80 -0.78
CA GLY A 154 13.95 -8.81 -1.85
C GLY A 154 15.15 -7.89 -1.63
N SER A 155 15.03 -6.63 -2.03
CA SER A 155 16.09 -5.62 -1.88
C SER A 155 16.06 -4.95 -0.51
N SER A 156 16.08 -5.73 0.56
CA SER A 156 16.08 -5.26 1.95
C SER A 156 17.43 -5.48 2.60
N LEU A 157 17.91 -4.50 3.38
CA LEU A 157 19.19 -4.52 4.08
C LEU A 157 19.11 -5.00 5.54
N GLY A 158 17.89 -5.29 6.02
CA GLY A 158 17.63 -5.76 7.38
C GLY A 158 16.14 -5.94 7.63
N PRO A 159 15.72 -6.71 8.66
CA PRO A 159 14.33 -6.97 8.94
C PRO A 159 13.51 -5.71 9.20
N HIS A 160 12.47 -5.48 8.40
CA HIS A 160 11.49 -4.41 8.55
C HIS A 160 10.21 -4.73 7.77
N LEU A 161 9.15 -3.98 8.01
CA LEU A 161 7.98 -3.95 7.15
C LEU A 161 8.03 -2.71 6.28
N HIS A 162 8.08 -2.87 4.96
CA HIS A 162 7.75 -1.79 4.02
C HIS A 162 6.23 -1.72 3.86
N PHE A 163 5.63 -0.55 4.14
CA PHE A 163 4.19 -0.36 4.09
C PHE A 163 3.80 0.85 3.24
N GLU A 164 2.85 0.66 2.32
CA GLU A 164 2.29 1.72 1.49
C GLU A 164 0.76 1.72 1.52
N LEU A 165 0.18 2.89 1.30
CA LEU A 165 -1.20 3.08 0.90
C LEU A 165 -1.25 3.78 -0.45
N ARG A 166 -2.11 3.28 -1.33
CA ARG A 166 -2.32 3.82 -2.68
C ARG A 166 -3.79 4.06 -2.93
N ASP A 167 -4.09 5.04 -3.73
CA ASP A 167 -5.40 5.17 -4.37
C ASP A 167 -5.60 3.99 -5.35
N THR A 168 -6.65 3.20 -5.18
CA THR A 168 -6.80 1.97 -5.97
C THR A 168 -6.88 2.23 -7.49
N PRO A 169 -7.70 3.18 -8.00
CA PRO A 169 -7.79 3.43 -9.43
C PRO A 169 -6.51 3.99 -10.05
N THR A 170 -5.88 4.96 -9.39
CA THR A 170 -4.77 5.72 -9.97
C THR A 170 -3.39 5.21 -9.56
N GLN A 171 -3.32 4.36 -8.55
CA GLN A 171 -2.09 3.88 -7.89
C GLN A 171 -1.22 5.01 -7.31
N ARG A 172 -1.79 6.20 -7.12
CA ARG A 172 -1.12 7.31 -6.45
C ARG A 172 -0.84 6.96 -5.00
N LEU A 173 0.40 7.16 -4.58
CA LEU A 173 0.87 6.92 -3.23
C LEU A 173 0.37 7.98 -2.24
N TYR A 174 0.00 7.56 -1.04
CA TYR A 174 -0.30 8.43 0.09
C TYR A 174 0.87 8.47 1.06
N ASN A 175 1.16 9.63 1.61
CA ASN A 175 2.04 9.75 2.76
C ASN A 175 1.25 9.36 4.03
N VAL A 176 1.35 8.09 4.41
CA VAL A 176 0.53 7.49 5.48
C VAL A 176 0.73 8.13 6.86
N VAL A 177 1.90 8.73 7.10
CA VAL A 177 2.19 9.48 8.34
C VAL A 177 1.49 10.84 8.31
N ARG A 178 1.64 11.59 7.21
CA ARG A 178 0.98 12.89 7.02
C ARG A 178 -0.53 12.78 7.06
N GLU A 179 -1.07 11.73 6.46
CA GLU A 179 -2.52 11.45 6.47
C GLU A 179 -3.01 10.92 7.82
N GLY A 180 -2.11 10.66 8.79
CA GLY A 180 -2.44 10.19 10.12
C GLY A 180 -2.88 8.73 10.22
N VAL A 181 -2.73 7.97 9.13
CA VAL A 181 -3.10 6.52 9.07
C VAL A 181 -2.16 5.68 9.92
N VAL A 182 -0.88 6.00 9.88
CA VAL A 182 0.17 5.35 10.68
C VAL A 182 0.90 6.43 11.45
N ARG A 183 0.94 6.31 12.77
CA ARG A 183 1.65 7.27 13.64
C ARG A 183 2.87 6.60 14.25
N PRO A 184 4.03 7.26 14.25
CA PRO A 184 5.18 6.78 15.01
C PRO A 184 4.90 6.88 16.50
N ASP A 185 5.46 5.97 17.26
CA ASP A 185 5.44 6.00 18.73
C ASP A 185 6.63 6.84 19.23
N ASP A 186 6.78 8.05 18.65
CA ASP A 186 7.87 8.97 18.91
C ASP A 186 7.32 10.40 19.06
N ASP A 187 7.18 10.84 20.30
CA ASP A 187 6.74 12.19 20.67
C ASP A 187 7.93 13.15 20.92
N LEU A 188 9.18 12.69 20.68
CA LEU A 188 10.36 13.51 20.90
C LEU A 188 10.53 14.53 19.75
N PRO A 189 10.59 15.83 20.04
CA PRO A 189 10.89 16.82 19.01
C PRO A 189 12.31 16.63 18.48
N PRO A 190 12.56 16.89 17.18
CA PRO A 190 13.89 16.79 16.60
C PRO A 190 14.87 17.72 17.33
N ARG A 191 16.04 17.18 17.72
CA ARG A 191 17.10 17.94 18.38
C ARG A 191 18.29 18.08 17.46
N ILE A 192 18.70 19.33 17.15
CA ILE A 192 19.91 19.59 16.41
C ILE A 192 21.11 19.30 17.34
N MET A 193 21.87 18.25 17.04
CA MET A 193 23.03 17.84 17.83
C MET A 193 24.30 18.58 17.41
N ARG A 194 24.44 18.93 16.12
CA ARG A 194 25.60 19.62 15.56
C ARG A 194 25.29 20.27 14.21
N ILE A 195 25.86 21.46 13.97
CA ILE A 195 25.88 22.11 12.67
C ILE A 195 27.33 22.22 12.23
N HIS A 196 27.67 21.69 11.05
CA HIS A 196 28.96 21.89 10.41
C HIS A 196 28.79 22.89 9.29
N TYR A 197 29.58 23.96 9.32
CA TYR A 197 29.71 24.87 8.18
C TYR A 197 30.87 24.35 7.31
N ILE A 198 30.63 24.28 6.01
CA ILE A 198 31.64 23.94 4.99
C ILE A 198 32.04 25.21 4.29
#